data_363528a6d095ba24ed63f210f969fda2
#
_entry.id   363528a6d095ba24ed63f210f969fda2
#
_cell.length_a   1.000
_cell.length_b   1.000
_cell.length_c   1.000
_cell.angle_alpha   90.00
_cell.angle_beta   90.00
_cell.angle_gamma   90.00
#
_symmetry.space_group_name_H-M   'P 1'
#
loop_
_entity.id
_entity.type
_entity.pdbx_description
1 polymer ?
#
loop_
_entity_poly.entity_id
_entity_poly.type
_entity_poly.pdbx_seq_one_letter_code
_entity_poly.pdbx_strand_id
1 'polypeptide(L)'
;KGGLGNTTIAVNLAHALAHNDPEARVALADLVVASGDVRVSLNLKPAYDMGSLLEKLDRVDADLLYSLLTPHASGVWVLPAPDSPELDDVLDATAVSTVVEHLRTHFAFTVLDCEHHLSERTLAALDAADRVVLVTQLSVAALRATQRTLGICHRLGYRDDKLCVVVNRWQSQDVLSSTDAAAVLKHELFWKLPNDYRTAAAALTNGVPIMEHDASAKLAWSFQQLAAKLGGVSPARRANGTTNGTGGSRLRRLLGMKKRS
;
A
#
# COMPACT_ATOMS: atom_id res chain seq x y z
N LYS A 1 1.54 10.33 13.08
CA LYS A 1 0.39 11.09 13.59
C LYS A 1 -0.87 10.49 13.04
N GLY A 2 -1.83 10.11 13.90
CA GLY A 2 -3.11 9.54 13.50
C GLY A 2 -3.92 10.47 12.58
N GLY A 3 -4.83 9.89 11.79
CA GLY A 3 -5.75 10.63 10.91
C GLY A 3 -5.16 11.19 9.61
N LEU A 4 -3.93 10.83 9.27
CA LEU A 4 -3.30 11.25 8.01
C LEU A 4 -3.75 10.43 6.80
N GLY A 5 -4.46 9.30 7.01
CA GLY A 5 -5.02 8.44 5.95
C GLY A 5 -4.12 7.26 5.58
N ASN A 6 -3.35 6.72 6.52
CA ASN A 6 -2.45 5.58 6.29
C ASN A 6 -3.21 4.38 5.71
N THR A 7 -4.25 3.90 6.39
CA THR A 7 -5.09 2.76 5.95
C THR A 7 -5.72 3.01 4.58
N THR A 8 -6.26 4.22 4.35
CA THR A 8 -6.80 4.59 3.03
C THR A 8 -5.75 4.48 1.94
N ILE A 9 -4.51 4.92 2.23
CA ILE A 9 -3.40 4.82 1.27
C ILE A 9 -2.98 3.36 1.09
N ALA A 10 -2.85 2.58 2.17
CA ALA A 10 -2.46 1.17 2.10
C ALA A 10 -3.45 0.36 1.23
N VAL A 11 -4.75 0.47 1.49
CA VAL A 11 -5.81 -0.20 0.72
C VAL A 11 -5.76 0.16 -0.76
N ASN A 12 -5.71 1.47 -1.08
CA ASN A 12 -5.72 1.92 -2.46
C ASN A 12 -4.41 1.67 -3.19
N LEU A 13 -3.28 1.66 -2.48
CA LEU A 13 -1.98 1.28 -3.05
C LEU A 13 -1.96 -0.22 -3.39
N ALA A 14 -2.42 -1.09 -2.49
CA ALA A 14 -2.49 -2.53 -2.75
C ALA A 14 -3.38 -2.83 -3.96
N HIS A 15 -4.57 -2.20 -4.03
CA HIS A 15 -5.45 -2.33 -5.19
C HIS A 15 -4.80 -1.80 -6.49
N ALA A 16 -4.13 -0.66 -6.44
CA ALA A 16 -3.47 -0.08 -7.61
C ALA A 16 -2.28 -0.95 -8.09
N LEU A 17 -1.55 -1.61 -7.20
CA LEU A 17 -0.50 -2.58 -7.56
C LEU A 17 -1.10 -3.78 -8.29
N ALA A 18 -2.17 -4.39 -7.75
CA ALA A 18 -2.87 -5.50 -8.39
C ALA A 18 -3.48 -5.11 -9.75
N HIS A 19 -4.01 -3.89 -9.85
CA HIS A 19 -4.57 -3.37 -11.11
C HIS A 19 -3.49 -3.11 -12.18
N ASN A 20 -2.32 -2.61 -11.78
CA ASN A 20 -1.23 -2.29 -12.70
C ASN A 20 -0.55 -3.54 -13.25
N ASP A 21 -0.54 -4.63 -12.48
CA ASP A 21 0.01 -5.94 -12.87
C ASP A 21 -0.95 -7.05 -12.45
N PRO A 22 -1.92 -7.45 -13.31
CA PRO A 22 -2.91 -8.47 -13.01
C PRO A 22 -2.32 -9.88 -12.78
N GLU A 23 -1.10 -10.15 -13.23
CA GLU A 23 -0.41 -11.42 -12.99
C GLU A 23 0.32 -11.43 -11.63
N ALA A 24 0.56 -10.26 -11.05
CA ALA A 24 1.22 -10.14 -9.76
C ALA A 24 0.23 -10.41 -8.61
N ARG A 25 0.61 -11.33 -7.73
CA ARG A 25 -0.13 -11.52 -6.47
C ARG A 25 0.23 -10.42 -5.49
N VAL A 26 -0.76 -9.73 -4.96
CA VAL A 26 -0.60 -8.64 -4.00
C VAL A 26 -1.24 -9.01 -2.67
N ALA A 27 -0.48 -8.90 -1.57
CA ALA A 27 -0.98 -9.03 -0.21
C ALA A 27 -1.13 -7.66 0.45
N LEU A 28 -2.14 -7.52 1.30
CA LEU A 28 -2.33 -6.40 2.22
C LEU A 28 -2.49 -6.95 3.63
N ALA A 29 -1.56 -6.65 4.52
CA ALA A 29 -1.63 -7.04 5.92
C ALA A 29 -1.88 -5.83 6.82
N ASP A 30 -2.86 -5.95 7.70
CA ASP A 30 -3.21 -4.94 8.70
C ASP A 30 -2.49 -5.27 10.01
N LEU A 31 -1.48 -4.47 10.36
CA LEU A 31 -0.70 -4.60 11.58
C LEU A 31 -1.21 -3.69 12.71
N VAL A 32 -2.36 -3.01 12.49
CA VAL A 32 -2.96 -2.09 13.47
C VAL A 32 -3.93 -2.85 14.36
N VAL A 33 -3.42 -3.43 15.44
CA VAL A 33 -4.22 -4.18 16.42
C VAL A 33 -5.25 -3.26 17.09
N ALA A 34 -6.40 -3.82 17.45
CA ALA A 34 -7.51 -3.16 18.14
C ALA A 34 -8.23 -2.01 17.39
N SER A 35 -7.68 -1.50 16.31
CA SER A 35 -8.32 -0.42 15.51
C SER A 35 -8.07 -0.55 14.02
N GLY A 36 -7.78 -1.77 13.53
CA GLY A 36 -7.53 -2.03 12.12
C GLY A 36 -8.77 -1.81 11.26
N ASP A 37 -8.68 -0.89 10.32
CA ASP A 37 -9.81 -0.47 9.47
C ASP A 37 -9.77 -1.07 8.07
N VAL A 38 -8.79 -1.93 7.74
CA VAL A 38 -8.65 -2.52 6.40
C VAL A 38 -9.88 -3.34 6.03
N ARG A 39 -10.38 -4.19 6.95
CA ARG A 39 -11.56 -5.01 6.68
C ARG A 39 -12.84 -4.19 6.48
N VAL A 40 -12.99 -3.07 7.21
CA VAL A 40 -14.12 -2.15 7.05
C VAL A 40 -14.01 -1.42 5.73
N SER A 41 -12.80 -0.96 5.38
CA SER A 41 -12.51 -0.23 4.14
C SER A 41 -12.77 -1.06 2.87
N LEU A 42 -12.78 -2.40 2.99
CA LEU A 42 -13.00 -3.34 1.88
C LEU A 42 -14.28 -4.18 2.07
N ASN A 43 -15.14 -3.84 3.05
CA ASN A 43 -16.36 -4.58 3.36
C ASN A 43 -16.14 -6.10 3.47
N LEU A 44 -15.01 -6.51 4.08
CA LEU A 44 -14.63 -7.90 4.20
C LEU A 44 -15.35 -8.58 5.36
N LYS A 45 -15.67 -9.85 5.15
CA LYS A 45 -16.13 -10.78 6.20
C LYS A 45 -15.12 -11.94 6.27
N PRO A 46 -13.95 -11.71 6.87
CA PRO A 46 -12.90 -12.70 6.92
C PRO A 46 -13.30 -13.89 7.79
N ALA A 47 -12.93 -15.10 7.35
CA ALA A 47 -13.05 -16.30 8.17
C ALA A 47 -11.89 -16.42 9.16
N TYR A 48 -10.76 -15.83 8.82
CA TYR A 48 -9.52 -15.84 9.58
C TYR A 48 -8.91 -14.44 9.59
N ASP A 49 -8.06 -14.19 10.57
CA ASP A 49 -7.35 -12.94 10.80
C ASP A 49 -5.87 -13.18 11.14
N MET A 50 -5.15 -12.13 11.50
CA MET A 50 -3.76 -12.21 11.93
C MET A 50 -3.58 -13.15 13.12
N GLY A 51 -4.52 -13.19 14.10
CA GLY A 51 -4.47 -14.09 15.23
C GLY A 51 -4.49 -15.55 14.80
N SER A 52 -5.35 -15.89 13.86
CA SER A 52 -5.44 -17.25 13.29
C SER A 52 -4.15 -17.70 12.57
N LEU A 53 -3.41 -16.75 11.97
CA LEU A 53 -2.10 -17.02 11.38
C LEU A 53 -1.04 -17.23 12.47
N LEU A 54 -1.03 -16.40 13.53
CA LEU A 54 -0.07 -16.47 14.62
C LEU A 54 -0.13 -17.82 15.36
N GLU A 55 -1.33 -18.37 15.57
CA GLU A 55 -1.51 -19.69 16.18
C GLU A 55 -0.86 -20.84 15.40
N LYS A 56 -0.59 -20.65 14.12
CA LYS A 56 -0.10 -21.69 13.21
C LYS A 56 1.27 -21.37 12.61
N LEU A 57 1.92 -20.31 13.08
CA LEU A 57 3.10 -19.70 12.44
C LEU A 57 4.24 -20.70 12.22
N ASP A 58 4.46 -21.65 13.15
CA ASP A 58 5.54 -22.65 13.09
C ASP A 58 5.37 -23.71 11.97
N ARG A 59 4.20 -23.77 11.34
CA ARG A 59 3.86 -24.80 10.31
C ARG A 59 3.15 -24.22 9.09
N VAL A 60 3.32 -22.90 8.88
CA VAL A 60 2.73 -22.22 7.71
C VAL A 60 3.48 -22.65 6.46
N ASP A 61 2.77 -23.35 5.58
CA ASP A 61 3.15 -23.56 4.18
C ASP A 61 2.32 -22.65 3.25
N ALA A 62 2.55 -22.76 1.94
CA ALA A 62 1.86 -21.95 0.95
C ALA A 62 0.33 -22.13 0.99
N ASP A 63 -0.14 -23.37 1.05
CA ASP A 63 -1.57 -23.68 1.00
C ASP A 63 -2.29 -23.17 2.25
N LEU A 64 -1.68 -23.36 3.42
CA LEU A 64 -2.20 -22.85 4.68
C LEU A 64 -2.21 -21.31 4.68
N LEU A 65 -1.12 -20.65 4.21
CA LEU A 65 -1.07 -19.20 4.12
C LEU A 65 -2.23 -18.66 3.27
N TYR A 66 -2.41 -19.21 2.04
CA TYR A 66 -3.52 -18.79 1.17
C TYR A 66 -4.89 -19.06 1.79
N SER A 67 -5.05 -20.12 2.56
CA SER A 67 -6.33 -20.45 3.24
C SER A 67 -6.68 -19.47 4.37
N LEU A 68 -5.67 -18.82 4.96
CA LEU A 68 -5.83 -17.87 6.06
C LEU A 68 -6.03 -16.43 5.58
N LEU A 69 -5.64 -16.12 4.34
CA LEU A 69 -5.90 -14.80 3.76
C LEU A 69 -7.30 -14.75 3.12
N THR A 70 -7.89 -13.57 3.13
CA THR A 70 -9.19 -13.33 2.49
C THR A 70 -8.98 -12.72 1.12
N PRO A 71 -9.33 -13.41 0.00
CA PRO A 71 -9.27 -12.81 -1.33
C PRO A 71 -10.36 -11.75 -1.47
N HIS A 72 -10.00 -10.57 -1.98
CA HIS A 72 -10.91 -9.51 -2.34
C HIS A 72 -11.14 -9.45 -3.86
N ALA A 73 -12.31 -8.98 -4.29
CA ALA A 73 -12.65 -8.84 -5.72
C ALA A 73 -11.66 -7.96 -6.51
N SER A 74 -10.96 -7.06 -5.84
CA SER A 74 -9.89 -6.22 -6.40
C SER A 74 -8.61 -6.97 -6.80
N GLY A 75 -8.53 -8.29 -6.56
CA GLY A 75 -7.31 -9.08 -6.78
C GLY A 75 -6.31 -9.05 -5.62
N VAL A 76 -6.62 -8.32 -4.54
CA VAL A 76 -5.78 -8.23 -3.34
C VAL A 76 -6.13 -9.36 -2.36
N TRP A 77 -5.11 -10.00 -1.79
CA TRP A 77 -5.23 -10.96 -0.69
C TRP A 77 -5.03 -10.23 0.64
N VAL A 78 -6.02 -10.28 1.51
CA VAL A 78 -6.01 -9.49 2.75
C VAL A 78 -5.80 -10.38 3.97
N LEU A 79 -4.84 -10.00 4.81
CA LEU A 79 -4.66 -10.50 6.17
C LEU A 79 -5.13 -9.38 7.13
N PRO A 80 -6.37 -9.45 7.62
CA PRO A 80 -6.90 -8.41 8.49
C PRO A 80 -6.28 -8.47 9.89
N ALA A 81 -6.29 -7.34 10.58
CA ALA A 81 -5.94 -7.30 12.00
C ALA A 81 -6.87 -8.19 12.83
N PRO A 82 -6.39 -8.71 13.97
CA PRO A 82 -7.24 -9.49 14.86
C PRO A 82 -8.35 -8.62 15.46
N ASP A 83 -9.52 -9.24 15.67
CA ASP A 83 -10.65 -8.58 16.33
C ASP A 83 -10.47 -8.45 17.84
N SER A 84 -9.55 -9.23 18.40
CA SER A 84 -9.36 -9.38 19.83
C SER A 84 -8.19 -8.51 20.30
N PRO A 85 -8.45 -7.50 21.16
CA PRO A 85 -7.38 -6.65 21.71
C PRO A 85 -6.33 -7.43 22.52
N GLU A 86 -6.70 -8.61 23.02
CA GLU A 86 -5.79 -9.49 23.81
C GLU A 86 -4.62 -10.01 22.95
N LEU A 87 -4.74 -9.97 21.62
CA LEU A 87 -3.68 -10.35 20.69
C LEU A 87 -2.63 -9.26 20.49
N ASP A 88 -2.79 -8.10 21.14
CA ASP A 88 -1.82 -7.01 21.05
C ASP A 88 -0.43 -7.43 21.55
N ASP A 89 -0.38 -8.21 22.64
CA ASP A 89 0.87 -8.72 23.19
C ASP A 89 1.46 -9.89 22.38
N VAL A 90 0.64 -10.61 21.60
CA VAL A 90 1.08 -11.78 20.83
C VAL A 90 1.69 -11.36 19.50
N LEU A 91 1.19 -10.29 18.89
CA LEU A 91 1.77 -9.72 17.65
C LEU A 91 3.00 -8.87 18.03
N ASP A 92 4.06 -9.50 18.48
CA ASP A 92 5.34 -8.86 18.79
C ASP A 92 6.19 -8.62 17.51
N ALA A 93 7.38 -8.05 17.68
CA ALA A 93 8.30 -7.77 16.56
C ALA A 93 8.75 -9.04 15.83
N THR A 94 8.92 -10.15 16.55
CA THR A 94 9.34 -11.45 16.00
C THR A 94 8.23 -12.05 15.15
N ALA A 95 7.00 -12.02 15.65
CA ALA A 95 5.81 -12.46 14.95
C ALA A 95 5.61 -11.66 13.65
N VAL A 96 5.73 -10.33 13.71
CA VAL A 96 5.66 -9.47 12.51
C VAL A 96 6.73 -9.85 11.49
N SER A 97 7.98 -10.02 11.91
CA SER A 97 9.07 -10.40 11.00
C SER A 97 8.79 -11.73 10.31
N THR A 98 8.29 -12.72 11.03
CA THR A 98 7.97 -14.05 10.48
C THR A 98 6.78 -13.98 9.51
N VAL A 99 5.72 -13.25 9.87
CA VAL A 99 4.56 -13.04 8.98
C VAL A 99 4.99 -12.36 7.67
N VAL A 100 5.79 -11.30 7.77
CA VAL A 100 6.28 -10.59 6.58
C VAL A 100 7.14 -11.47 5.69
N GLU A 101 7.99 -12.34 6.26
CA GLU A 101 8.80 -13.27 5.48
C GLU A 101 7.94 -14.29 4.73
N HIS A 102 6.89 -14.85 5.35
CA HIS A 102 5.94 -15.72 4.66
C HIS A 102 5.24 -14.98 3.52
N LEU A 103 4.77 -13.74 3.74
CA LEU A 103 4.13 -12.96 2.69
C LEU A 103 5.07 -12.64 1.54
N ARG A 104 6.31 -12.23 1.81
CA ARG A 104 7.33 -11.93 0.78
C ARG A 104 7.67 -13.11 -0.11
N THR A 105 7.62 -14.34 0.45
CA THR A 105 7.93 -15.56 -0.30
C THR A 105 6.84 -15.90 -1.33
N HIS A 106 5.58 -15.52 -1.06
CA HIS A 106 4.42 -15.97 -1.84
C HIS A 106 3.73 -14.87 -2.66
N PHE A 107 4.05 -13.59 -2.40
CA PHE A 107 3.44 -12.44 -3.05
C PHE A 107 4.50 -11.57 -3.73
N ALA A 108 4.20 -11.09 -4.94
CA ALA A 108 5.07 -10.17 -5.68
C ALA A 108 5.14 -8.80 -4.98
N PHE A 109 4.03 -8.39 -4.38
CA PHE A 109 3.96 -7.17 -3.56
C PHE A 109 3.24 -7.47 -2.25
N THR A 110 3.80 -6.93 -1.17
CA THR A 110 3.17 -6.95 0.16
C THR A 110 3.07 -5.52 0.66
N VAL A 111 1.85 -5.06 0.93
CA VAL A 111 1.58 -3.77 1.56
C VAL A 111 1.26 -4.01 3.03
N LEU A 112 1.97 -3.32 3.92
CA LEU A 112 1.77 -3.41 5.37
C LEU A 112 1.13 -2.11 5.86
N ASP A 113 -0.09 -2.18 6.39
CA ASP A 113 -0.70 -1.05 7.11
C ASP A 113 -0.20 -1.07 8.54
N CYS A 114 0.59 -0.05 8.89
CA CYS A 114 1.28 0.03 10.17
C CYS A 114 0.68 1.11 11.06
N GLU A 115 0.87 0.95 12.35
CA GLU A 115 0.53 1.96 13.35
C GLU A 115 1.19 3.31 13.04
N HIS A 116 0.61 4.37 13.60
CA HIS A 116 1.11 5.74 13.39
C HIS A 116 2.29 6.12 14.30
N HIS A 117 2.75 5.22 15.15
CA HIS A 117 3.91 5.37 16.04
C HIS A 117 4.94 4.27 15.77
N LEU A 118 6.19 4.54 16.17
CA LEU A 118 7.29 3.60 15.98
C LEU A 118 7.37 2.65 17.17
N SER A 119 6.43 1.69 17.25
CA SER A 119 6.52 0.54 18.15
C SER A 119 7.55 -0.46 17.64
N GLU A 120 7.94 -1.44 18.44
CA GLU A 120 8.83 -2.52 18.02
C GLU A 120 8.26 -3.29 16.83
N ARG A 121 6.94 -3.53 16.79
CA ARG A 121 6.23 -4.11 15.63
C ARG A 121 6.39 -3.27 14.37
N THR A 122 6.14 -1.97 14.49
CA THR A 122 6.30 -1.05 13.36
C THR A 122 7.74 -1.06 12.87
N LEU A 123 8.73 -1.04 13.77
CA LEU A 123 10.14 -1.10 13.39
C LEU A 123 10.48 -2.40 12.68
N ALA A 124 9.99 -3.55 13.16
CA ALA A 124 10.18 -4.84 12.48
C ALA A 124 9.60 -4.84 11.06
N ALA A 125 8.40 -4.27 10.88
CA ALA A 125 7.80 -4.10 9.55
C ALA A 125 8.63 -3.17 8.64
N LEU A 126 9.13 -2.05 9.20
CA LEU A 126 9.98 -1.11 8.47
C LEU A 126 11.33 -1.75 8.08
N ASP A 127 11.93 -2.55 8.95
CA ASP A 127 13.19 -3.25 8.68
C ASP A 127 13.04 -4.21 7.50
N ALA A 128 11.95 -4.98 7.47
CA ALA A 128 11.65 -5.94 6.43
C ALA A 128 11.22 -5.32 5.09
N ALA A 129 10.71 -4.08 5.10
CA ALA A 129 10.18 -3.43 3.91
C ALA A 129 11.29 -2.93 2.96
N ASP A 130 11.08 -3.03 1.64
CA ASP A 130 11.94 -2.41 0.63
C ASP A 130 11.68 -0.90 0.50
N ARG A 131 10.47 -0.45 0.76
CA ARG A 131 10.04 0.95 0.72
C ARG A 131 9.17 1.29 1.93
N VAL A 132 9.41 2.42 2.54
CA VAL A 132 8.65 2.95 3.68
C VAL A 132 7.91 4.20 3.24
N VAL A 133 6.58 4.14 3.18
CA VAL A 133 5.73 5.28 2.82
C VAL A 133 5.40 6.08 4.07
N LEU A 134 6.02 7.24 4.22
CA LEU A 134 5.74 8.18 5.30
C LEU A 134 4.66 9.18 4.86
N VAL A 135 3.46 9.01 5.39
CA VAL A 135 2.31 9.87 5.05
C VAL A 135 2.34 11.16 5.84
N THR A 136 2.23 12.29 5.15
CA THR A 136 2.14 13.64 5.74
C THR A 136 1.04 14.47 5.08
N GLN A 137 0.82 15.68 5.59
CA GLN A 137 -0.03 16.72 5.00
C GLN A 137 0.70 18.06 5.10
N LEU A 138 0.31 19.04 4.26
CA LEU A 138 0.90 20.37 4.28
C LEU A 138 0.37 21.22 5.45
N SER A 139 0.64 20.73 6.67
CA SER A 139 0.37 21.44 7.92
C SER A 139 1.60 21.40 8.83
N VAL A 140 1.81 22.46 9.61
CA VAL A 140 2.96 22.58 10.52
C VAL A 140 3.07 21.36 11.45
N ALA A 141 1.93 20.90 12.00
CA ALA A 141 1.92 19.79 12.94
C ALA A 141 2.26 18.43 12.27
N ALA A 142 1.79 18.22 11.03
CA ALA A 142 2.11 17.00 10.28
C ALA A 142 3.58 16.99 9.85
N LEU A 143 4.06 18.09 9.29
CA LEU A 143 5.47 18.23 8.85
C LEU A 143 6.45 18.05 10.02
N ARG A 144 6.18 18.65 11.20
CA ARG A 144 7.01 18.42 12.40
C ARG A 144 7.01 16.98 12.87
N ALA A 145 5.85 16.29 12.81
CA ALA A 145 5.78 14.87 13.16
C ALA A 145 6.61 14.04 12.17
N THR A 146 6.44 14.26 10.86
CA THR A 146 7.18 13.58 9.81
C THR A 146 8.69 13.83 9.90
N GLN A 147 9.10 15.08 10.16
CA GLN A 147 10.51 15.43 10.36
C GLN A 147 11.15 14.65 11.53
N ARG A 148 10.41 14.52 12.65
CA ARG A 148 10.88 13.70 13.79
C ARG A 148 11.01 12.23 13.42
N THR A 149 10.02 11.68 12.69
CA THR A 149 10.05 10.28 12.22
C THR A 149 11.23 10.05 11.27
N LEU A 150 11.45 10.92 10.29
CA LEU A 150 12.61 10.87 9.39
C LEU A 150 13.93 10.89 10.19
N GLY A 151 14.05 11.80 11.17
CA GLY A 151 15.23 11.88 12.03
C GLY A 151 15.48 10.60 12.85
N ILE A 152 14.42 9.88 13.25
CA ILE A 152 14.55 8.55 13.91
C ILE A 152 15.00 7.50 12.88
N CYS A 153 14.36 7.44 11.71
CA CYS A 153 14.71 6.51 10.64
C CYS A 153 16.18 6.64 10.22
N HIS A 154 16.68 7.87 10.06
CA HIS A 154 18.09 8.10 9.74
C HIS A 154 19.04 7.63 10.86
N ARG A 155 18.69 7.84 12.15
CA ARG A 155 19.49 7.32 13.27
C ARG A 155 19.49 5.78 13.34
N LEU A 156 18.43 5.15 12.87
CA LEU A 156 18.34 3.68 12.72
C LEU A 156 19.06 3.17 11.47
N GLY A 157 19.62 4.06 10.63
CA GLY A 157 20.38 3.67 9.44
C GLY A 157 19.54 3.50 8.17
N TYR A 158 18.26 3.88 8.17
CA TYR A 158 17.45 3.82 6.95
C TYR A 158 17.92 4.88 5.95
N ARG A 159 18.14 4.44 4.72
CA ARG A 159 18.60 5.28 3.61
C ARG A 159 17.44 6.09 3.03
N ASP A 160 17.75 7.25 2.44
CA ASP A 160 16.76 8.13 1.83
C ASP A 160 15.97 7.47 0.69
N ASP A 161 16.61 6.57 -0.07
CA ASP A 161 15.93 5.86 -1.16
C ASP A 161 14.87 4.86 -0.67
N LYS A 162 14.97 4.38 0.57
CA LYS A 162 13.94 3.57 1.23
C LYS A 162 12.76 4.40 1.71
N LEU A 163 12.98 5.67 2.08
CA LEU A 163 11.99 6.55 2.72
C LEU A 163 11.22 7.35 1.67
N CYS A 164 9.96 7.07 1.48
CA CYS A 164 9.09 7.69 0.49
C CYS A 164 8.08 8.63 1.16
N VAL A 165 8.35 9.93 1.22
CA VAL A 165 7.43 10.91 1.80
C VAL A 165 6.28 11.21 0.84
N VAL A 166 5.06 10.88 1.24
CA VAL A 166 3.83 11.08 0.47
C VAL A 166 2.96 12.15 1.14
N VAL A 167 2.70 13.24 0.44
CA VAL A 167 1.77 14.29 0.88
C VAL A 167 0.35 13.85 0.52
N ASN A 168 -0.49 13.60 1.51
CA ASN A 168 -1.90 13.30 1.34
C ASN A 168 -2.75 14.58 1.40
N ARG A 169 -3.91 14.57 0.75
CA ARG A 169 -4.87 15.69 0.69
C ARG A 169 -4.25 16.98 0.17
N TRP A 170 -3.32 16.86 -0.79
CA TRP A 170 -2.66 18.01 -1.41
C TRP A 170 -3.63 18.85 -2.24
N GLN A 171 -3.50 20.18 -2.12
CA GLN A 171 -4.21 21.16 -2.94
C GLN A 171 -3.25 22.23 -3.46
N SER A 172 -3.55 22.80 -4.63
CA SER A 172 -2.71 23.84 -5.23
C SER A 172 -2.72 25.17 -4.43
N GLN A 173 -3.77 25.37 -3.64
CA GLN A 173 -3.98 26.54 -2.78
C GLN A 173 -3.52 26.33 -1.33
N ASP A 174 -2.82 25.23 -1.01
CA ASP A 174 -2.28 25.02 0.33
C ASP A 174 -1.35 26.19 0.72
N VAL A 175 -1.48 26.68 1.95
CA VAL A 175 -0.66 27.81 2.48
C VAL A 175 0.83 27.45 2.50
N LEU A 176 1.15 26.20 2.82
CA LEU A 176 2.51 25.68 2.73
C LEU A 176 2.71 25.01 1.38
N SER A 177 3.70 25.48 0.63
CA SER A 177 4.03 24.85 -0.65
C SER A 177 4.75 23.51 -0.48
N SER A 178 4.77 22.72 -1.54
CA SER A 178 5.57 21.49 -1.58
C SER A 178 7.07 21.77 -1.40
N THR A 179 7.55 22.90 -1.89
CA THR A 179 8.95 23.34 -1.74
C THR A 179 9.27 23.66 -0.28
N ASP A 180 8.37 24.38 0.40
CA ASP A 180 8.54 24.68 1.84
C ASP A 180 8.55 23.39 2.67
N ALA A 181 7.64 22.45 2.33
CA ALA A 181 7.58 21.14 2.99
C ALA A 181 8.88 20.35 2.83
N ALA A 182 9.41 20.27 1.61
CA ALA A 182 10.69 19.59 1.35
C ALA A 182 11.85 20.24 2.10
N ALA A 183 11.90 21.58 2.15
CA ALA A 183 12.91 22.34 2.90
C ALA A 183 12.83 22.07 4.41
N VAL A 184 11.62 22.07 4.99
CA VAL A 184 11.40 21.76 6.41
C VAL A 184 11.80 20.32 6.74
N LEU A 185 11.43 19.37 5.89
CA LEU A 185 11.73 17.95 6.09
C LEU A 185 13.20 17.61 5.83
N LYS A 186 13.91 18.43 5.06
CA LYS A 186 15.26 18.16 4.50
C LYS A 186 15.26 16.83 3.74
N HIS A 187 14.16 16.54 3.07
CA HIS A 187 13.90 15.31 2.34
C HIS A 187 12.97 15.60 1.15
N GLU A 188 13.19 14.97 0.01
CA GLU A 188 12.34 15.13 -1.16
C GLU A 188 10.96 14.52 -0.95
N LEU A 189 9.95 15.16 -1.52
CA LEU A 189 8.62 14.61 -1.55
C LEU A 189 8.52 13.57 -2.67
N PHE A 190 8.24 12.32 -2.29
CA PHE A 190 8.14 11.23 -3.25
C PHE A 190 6.89 11.35 -4.12
N TRP A 191 5.73 11.71 -3.51
CA TRP A 191 4.45 11.84 -4.20
C TRP A 191 3.50 12.81 -3.52
N LYS A 192 2.51 13.30 -4.31
CA LYS A 192 1.40 14.12 -3.80
C LYS A 192 0.08 13.52 -4.25
N LEU A 193 -0.73 13.09 -3.30
CA LEU A 193 -2.09 12.62 -3.54
C LEU A 193 -3.05 13.80 -3.48
N PRO A 194 -3.81 14.10 -4.54
CA PRO A 194 -4.74 15.22 -4.54
C PRO A 194 -5.83 15.05 -3.49
N ASN A 195 -6.29 16.16 -2.93
CA ASN A 195 -7.43 16.15 -2.02
C ASN A 195 -8.72 15.90 -2.80
N ASP A 196 -9.32 14.75 -2.55
CA ASP A 196 -10.65 14.41 -3.03
C ASP A 196 -11.41 13.69 -1.91
N TYR A 197 -11.82 14.49 -0.91
CA TYR A 197 -12.51 13.96 0.26
C TYR A 197 -13.83 13.27 -0.11
N ARG A 198 -14.57 13.79 -1.09
CA ARG A 198 -15.88 13.24 -1.48
C ARG A 198 -15.75 11.82 -2.03
N THR A 199 -14.86 11.64 -3.00
CA THR A 199 -14.62 10.33 -3.60
C THR A 199 -14.05 9.34 -2.57
N ALA A 200 -13.08 9.77 -1.73
CA ALA A 200 -12.51 8.92 -0.70
C ALA A 200 -13.54 8.51 0.37
N ALA A 201 -14.37 9.45 0.85
CA ALA A 201 -15.41 9.16 1.84
C ALA A 201 -16.49 8.25 1.27
N ALA A 202 -16.93 8.47 0.02
CA ALA A 202 -17.92 7.63 -0.63
C ALA A 202 -17.40 6.20 -0.87
N ALA A 203 -16.15 6.04 -1.30
CA ALA A 203 -15.51 4.76 -1.47
C ALA A 203 -15.43 3.99 -0.14
N LEU A 204 -14.99 4.64 0.93
CA LEU A 204 -14.95 4.07 2.28
C LEU A 204 -16.36 3.67 2.78
N THR A 205 -17.37 4.51 2.58
CA THR A 205 -18.75 4.21 2.98
C THR A 205 -19.31 2.99 2.23
N ASN A 206 -18.91 2.82 0.96
CA ASN A 206 -19.31 1.69 0.14
C ASN A 206 -18.43 0.44 0.38
N GLY A 207 -17.35 0.55 1.15
CA GLY A 207 -16.42 -0.54 1.43
C GLY A 207 -15.70 -1.05 0.18
N VAL A 208 -15.32 -0.14 -0.73
CA VAL A 208 -14.61 -0.47 -1.97
C VAL A 208 -13.41 0.46 -2.17
N PRO A 209 -12.34 0.03 -2.87
CA PRO A 209 -11.25 0.92 -3.25
C PRO A 209 -11.73 2.11 -4.09
N ILE A 210 -11.02 3.24 -4.00
CA ILE A 210 -11.36 4.48 -4.73
C ILE A 210 -11.44 4.24 -6.24
N MET A 211 -10.57 3.42 -6.80
CA MET A 211 -10.57 3.11 -8.24
C MET A 211 -11.79 2.29 -8.68
N GLU A 212 -12.32 1.44 -7.80
CA GLU A 212 -13.58 0.72 -8.07
C GLU A 212 -14.78 1.63 -7.93
N HIS A 213 -14.74 2.57 -6.97
CA HIS A 213 -15.80 3.54 -6.77
C HIS A 213 -15.90 4.54 -7.94
N ASP A 214 -14.78 5.14 -8.34
CA ASP A 214 -14.66 6.07 -9.47
C ASP A 214 -13.27 6.01 -10.12
N ALA A 215 -13.16 5.18 -11.16
CA ALA A 215 -11.91 5.05 -11.92
C ALA A 215 -11.52 6.34 -12.69
N SER A 216 -12.45 7.28 -12.86
CA SER A 216 -12.19 8.55 -13.54
C SER A 216 -11.62 9.64 -12.62
N ALA A 217 -11.73 9.45 -11.30
CA ALA A 217 -11.27 10.41 -10.31
C ALA A 217 -9.76 10.67 -10.42
N LYS A 218 -9.36 11.94 -10.25
CA LYS A 218 -7.93 12.32 -10.22
C LYS A 218 -7.16 11.56 -9.13
N LEU A 219 -7.81 11.31 -8.00
CA LEU A 219 -7.23 10.56 -6.88
C LEU A 219 -6.99 9.09 -7.26
N ALA A 220 -7.93 8.44 -7.96
CA ALA A 220 -7.77 7.08 -8.48
C ALA A 220 -6.56 6.97 -9.42
N TRP A 221 -6.47 7.88 -10.39
CA TRP A 221 -5.32 7.94 -11.30
C TRP A 221 -4.00 8.17 -10.53
N SER A 222 -4.02 9.04 -9.51
CA SER A 222 -2.84 9.33 -8.70
C SER A 222 -2.35 8.09 -7.93
N PHE A 223 -3.24 7.22 -7.44
CA PHE A 223 -2.86 5.94 -6.83
C PHE A 223 -2.22 4.98 -7.84
N GLN A 224 -2.75 4.89 -9.08
CA GLN A 224 -2.12 4.07 -10.13
C GLN A 224 -0.67 4.51 -10.41
N GLN A 225 -0.44 5.83 -10.51
CA GLN A 225 0.89 6.38 -10.74
C GLN A 225 1.83 6.18 -9.54
N LEU A 226 1.32 6.33 -8.31
CA LEU A 226 2.09 6.06 -7.09
C LEU A 226 2.50 4.59 -7.03
N ALA A 227 1.58 3.67 -7.30
CA ALA A 227 1.84 2.23 -7.36
C ALA A 227 2.89 1.89 -8.42
N ALA A 228 2.78 2.48 -9.61
CA ALA A 228 3.74 2.31 -10.70
C ALA A 228 5.15 2.77 -10.28
N LYS A 229 5.25 3.91 -9.61
CA LYS A 229 6.52 4.47 -9.15
C LYS A 229 7.14 3.65 -8.01
N LEU A 230 6.34 3.12 -7.10
CA LEU A 230 6.80 2.27 -5.99
C LEU A 230 7.17 0.86 -6.44
N GLY A 231 6.31 0.25 -7.28
CA GLY A 231 6.45 -1.14 -7.73
C GLY A 231 7.36 -1.31 -8.95
N GLY A 232 7.80 -0.23 -9.59
CA GLY A 232 8.61 -0.31 -10.83
C GLY A 232 7.85 -0.86 -12.04
N VAL A 233 6.52 -0.95 -11.97
CA VAL A 233 5.64 -1.44 -13.03
C VAL A 233 4.97 -0.28 -13.76
N SER A 234 4.76 -0.40 -15.07
CA SER A 234 4.07 0.65 -15.81
C SER A 234 2.58 0.68 -15.44
N PRO A 235 1.97 1.88 -15.29
CA PRO A 235 0.54 1.98 -15.03
C PRO A 235 -0.25 1.31 -16.15
N ALA A 236 -1.32 0.58 -15.80
CA ALA A 236 -2.24 0.04 -16.78
C ALA A 236 -2.78 1.18 -17.68
N ARG A 237 -2.72 1.01 -18.99
CA ARG A 237 -3.24 2.00 -19.94
C ARG A 237 -4.74 2.17 -19.69
N ARG A 238 -5.21 3.42 -19.54
CA ARG A 238 -6.65 3.72 -19.62
C ARG A 238 -7.18 3.11 -20.92
N ALA A 239 -8.17 2.22 -20.83
CA ALA A 239 -8.98 1.83 -21.97
C ALA A 239 -9.80 3.06 -22.38
N ASN A 240 -9.28 3.87 -23.29
CA ASN A 240 -10.09 4.85 -23.99
C ASN A 240 -11.13 4.06 -24.79
N GLY A 241 -12.38 4.12 -24.36
CA GLY A 241 -13.51 3.62 -25.13
C GLY A 241 -13.62 4.39 -26.45
N THR A 242 -12.99 3.86 -27.47
CA THR A 242 -13.32 4.06 -28.89
C THR A 242 -13.00 2.77 -29.60
N THR A 243 -14.05 1.97 -29.78
CA THR A 243 -14.08 0.88 -30.75
C THR A 243 -13.81 1.46 -32.15
N ASN A 244 -12.63 1.21 -32.69
CA ASN A 244 -12.45 1.11 -34.14
C ASN A 244 -11.45 -0.03 -34.38
N GLY A 245 -11.99 -1.12 -34.90
CA GLY A 245 -11.23 -2.28 -35.32
C GLY A 245 -10.25 -1.93 -36.42
N THR A 246 -9.08 -2.48 -36.29
CA THR A 246 -8.31 -3.07 -37.41
C THR A 246 -7.20 -3.89 -36.77
N GLY A 247 -7.25 -5.19 -37.02
CA GLY A 247 -6.33 -6.16 -36.51
C GLY A 247 -4.96 -6.11 -37.13
N GLY A 248 -4.03 -6.75 -36.44
CA GLY A 248 -2.92 -7.41 -37.10
C GLY A 248 -1.59 -6.68 -37.06
N SER A 249 -0.63 -7.36 -36.48
CA SER A 249 0.82 -7.20 -36.66
C SER A 249 1.58 -6.34 -35.64
N ARG A 250 1.80 -6.88 -34.44
CA ARG A 250 3.01 -6.53 -33.65
C ARG A 250 3.60 -7.71 -32.84
N LEU A 251 3.11 -8.93 -33.05
CA LEU A 251 3.63 -10.13 -32.37
C LEU A 251 4.78 -10.85 -33.10
N ARG A 252 5.38 -10.23 -34.13
CA ARG A 252 6.43 -10.86 -34.95
C ARG A 252 7.86 -10.33 -34.78
N ARG A 253 8.13 -9.51 -33.78
CA ARG A 253 9.46 -8.90 -33.61
C ARG A 253 10.26 -9.38 -32.39
N LEU A 254 9.73 -10.32 -31.61
CA LEU A 254 10.42 -10.84 -30.40
C LEU A 254 10.87 -12.31 -30.52
N LEU A 255 10.59 -12.98 -31.62
CA LEU A 255 11.15 -14.31 -31.89
C LEU A 255 12.03 -14.22 -33.13
N GLY A 256 13.32 -13.99 -32.91
CA GLY A 256 14.36 -14.01 -33.93
C GLY A 256 14.48 -15.38 -34.60
N MET A 257 13.65 -15.70 -35.59
CA MET A 257 13.85 -16.85 -36.48
C MET A 257 14.41 -16.35 -37.81
N LYS A 258 15.72 -16.51 -37.99
CA LYS A 258 16.38 -16.44 -39.29
C LYS A 258 15.83 -17.54 -40.20
N LYS A 259 15.30 -17.16 -41.38
CA LYS A 259 15.11 -18.07 -42.50
C LYS A 259 16.47 -18.54 -43.00
N ARG A 260 16.69 -19.84 -43.02
CA ARG A 260 17.64 -20.48 -43.92
C ARG A 260 16.97 -20.70 -45.27
N SER A 261 17.70 -20.37 -46.28
CA SER A 261 17.42 -20.61 -47.72
C SER A 261 17.14 -22.06 -48.06
#